data_cae94dc55a3773f889265a5192aed546
#
_entry.id   cae94dc55a3773f889265a5192aed546
#
_cell.length_a   1.000
_cell.length_b   1.000
_cell.length_c   1.000
_cell.angle_alpha   90.00
_cell.angle_beta   90.00
_cell.angle_gamma   90.00
#
_symmetry.space_group_name_H-M   'P 1'
#
loop_
_entity.id
_entity.type
_entity.pdbx_description
1 polymer ?
#
loop_
_entity_poly.entity_id
_entity_poly.type
_entity_poly.pdbx_seq_one_letter_code
_entity_poly.pdbx_strand_id
1 'polypeptide(L)'
;MARPDTYHEIRGHLAELTDEQLEERFWALAQRVVDPMVELARTHTSPSIERSVLMRMGVPSPTCVAVVGECEKRGLLGHGAGHVVLHCATAWECPAPEAARRLAAGEGWDLLEEKWGGAR
;
A
#
# COMPACT_ATOMS: atom_id res chain seq x y z
N MET A 1 3.41 34.30 8.22
CA MET A 1 2.75 35.31 7.38
C MET A 1 1.52 34.67 6.74
N ALA A 2 0.37 35.27 6.90
CA ALA A 2 -0.86 34.76 6.32
C ALA A 2 -0.84 34.97 4.79
N ARG A 3 -1.29 33.96 4.05
CA ARG A 3 -1.42 34.04 2.61
C ARG A 3 -2.56 35.03 2.25
N PRO A 4 -2.37 35.93 1.28
CA PRO A 4 -3.45 36.82 0.86
C PRO A 4 -4.66 36.03 0.37
N ASP A 5 -5.85 36.54 0.65
CA ASP A 5 -7.08 35.97 0.11
C ASP A 5 -7.24 36.38 -1.35
N THR A 6 -7.04 35.44 -2.26
CA THR A 6 -7.16 35.64 -3.70
C THR A 6 -8.44 35.03 -4.26
N TYR A 7 -9.39 34.67 -3.40
CA TYR A 7 -10.61 34.00 -3.82
C TYR A 7 -11.38 34.76 -4.90
N HIS A 8 -11.56 36.06 -4.72
CA HIS A 8 -12.29 36.89 -5.68
C HIS A 8 -11.58 37.02 -7.04
N GLU A 9 -10.26 36.89 -7.05
CA GLU A 9 -9.48 36.97 -8.28
C GLU A 9 -9.54 35.68 -9.07
N ILE A 10 -9.49 34.52 -8.39
CA ILE A 10 -9.40 33.21 -9.02
C ILE A 10 -10.76 32.55 -9.29
N ARG A 11 -11.83 33.02 -8.68
CA ARG A 11 -13.16 32.43 -8.84
C ARG A 11 -13.80 32.69 -10.21
N GLY A 12 -13.23 33.62 -10.99
CA GLY A 12 -13.84 34.09 -12.26
C GLY A 12 -14.17 32.95 -13.23
N HIS A 13 -13.34 31.93 -13.27
CA HIS A 13 -13.55 30.76 -14.15
C HIS A 13 -14.71 29.85 -13.69
N LEU A 14 -15.19 30.04 -12.48
CA LEU A 14 -16.27 29.24 -11.88
C LEU A 14 -17.59 30.04 -11.74
N ALA A 15 -17.52 31.36 -11.76
CA ALA A 15 -18.60 32.23 -11.38
C ALA A 15 -19.85 32.09 -12.26
N GLU A 16 -19.70 31.74 -13.53
CA GLU A 16 -20.81 31.61 -14.49
C GLU A 16 -21.27 30.16 -14.70
N LEU A 17 -20.68 29.20 -13.98
CA LEU A 17 -21.06 27.80 -14.09
C LEU A 17 -22.35 27.53 -13.32
N THR A 18 -23.19 26.67 -13.88
CA THR A 18 -24.35 26.15 -13.15
C THR A 18 -23.89 25.18 -12.06
N ASP A 19 -24.80 24.83 -11.15
CA ASP A 19 -24.50 23.85 -10.09
C ASP A 19 -24.08 22.50 -10.67
N GLU A 20 -24.73 22.05 -11.74
CA GLU A 20 -24.39 20.80 -12.41
C GLU A 20 -22.99 20.89 -13.05
N GLN A 21 -22.66 22.00 -13.66
CA GLN A 21 -21.34 22.21 -14.25
C GLN A 21 -20.25 22.31 -13.19
N LEU A 22 -20.54 22.91 -12.03
CA LEU A 22 -19.60 22.95 -10.90
C LEU A 22 -19.34 21.56 -10.35
N GLU A 23 -20.38 20.74 -10.24
CA GLU A 23 -20.24 19.35 -9.79
C GLU A 23 -19.38 18.55 -10.76
N GLU A 24 -19.66 18.61 -12.04
CA GLU A 24 -18.85 17.93 -13.06
C GLU A 24 -17.38 18.36 -13.00
N ARG A 25 -17.15 19.66 -12.89
CA ARG A 25 -15.79 20.19 -12.82
C ARG A 25 -15.09 19.76 -11.54
N PHE A 26 -15.79 19.74 -10.41
CA PHE A 26 -15.24 19.25 -9.15
C PHE A 26 -14.76 17.81 -9.29
N TRP A 27 -15.62 16.92 -9.79
CA TRP A 27 -15.27 15.50 -9.92
C TRP A 27 -14.15 15.28 -10.93
N ALA A 28 -14.16 16.01 -12.05
CA ALA A 28 -13.09 15.92 -13.03
C ALA A 28 -11.73 16.33 -12.44
N LEU A 29 -11.69 17.41 -11.66
CA LEU A 29 -10.47 17.87 -11.01
C LEU A 29 -10.05 16.94 -9.86
N ALA A 30 -11.00 16.46 -9.07
CA ALA A 30 -10.73 15.50 -8.01
C ALA A 30 -10.10 14.22 -8.58
N GLN A 31 -10.63 13.72 -9.69
CA GLN A 31 -10.09 12.55 -10.37
C GLN A 31 -8.65 12.79 -10.85
N ARG A 32 -8.37 13.95 -11.42
CA ARG A 32 -7.03 14.32 -11.88
C ARG A 32 -5.99 14.41 -10.74
N VAL A 33 -6.43 14.74 -9.53
CA VAL A 33 -5.57 14.76 -8.33
C VAL A 33 -5.35 13.34 -7.80
N VAL A 34 -6.42 12.54 -7.78
CA VAL A 34 -6.41 11.20 -7.17
C VAL A 34 -5.72 10.16 -8.05
N ASP A 35 -5.92 10.22 -9.38
CA ASP A 35 -5.38 9.20 -10.30
C ASP A 35 -3.86 8.98 -10.16
N PRO A 36 -3.01 10.01 -10.14
CA PRO A 36 -1.58 9.81 -9.94
C PRO A 36 -1.25 9.17 -8.59
N MET A 37 -2.03 9.49 -7.56
CA MET A 37 -1.84 8.92 -6.21
C MET A 37 -2.19 7.44 -6.19
N VAL A 38 -3.28 7.05 -6.84
CA VAL A 38 -3.68 5.65 -6.99
C VAL A 38 -2.62 4.87 -7.77
N GLU A 39 -2.10 5.44 -8.85
CA GLU A 39 -1.05 4.80 -9.64
C GLU A 39 0.24 4.62 -8.83
N LEU A 40 0.63 5.62 -8.04
CA LEU A 40 1.77 5.50 -7.13
C LEU A 40 1.55 4.39 -6.10
N ALA A 41 0.35 4.33 -5.53
CA ALA A 41 0.01 3.29 -4.56
C ALA A 41 0.03 1.89 -5.17
N ARG A 42 -0.39 1.78 -6.44
CA ARG A 42 -0.40 0.51 -7.16
C ARG A 42 1.01 0.00 -7.47
N THR A 43 1.94 0.91 -7.78
CA THR A 43 3.28 0.55 -8.27
C THR A 43 4.38 0.68 -7.24
N HIS A 44 4.11 1.31 -6.11
CA HIS A 44 5.10 1.58 -5.07
C HIS A 44 4.60 1.13 -3.71
N THR A 45 5.53 0.65 -2.90
CA THR A 45 5.28 0.35 -1.49
C THR A 45 6.49 0.76 -0.66
N SER A 46 6.35 0.66 0.65
CA SER A 46 7.44 0.92 1.58
C SER A 46 7.39 -0.08 2.74
N PRO A 47 8.51 -0.32 3.43
CA PRO A 47 8.51 -1.18 4.62
C PRO A 47 7.47 -0.76 5.66
N SER A 48 7.26 0.54 5.86
CA SER A 48 6.26 1.04 6.82
C SER A 48 4.83 0.66 6.44
N ILE A 49 4.48 0.78 5.16
CA ILE A 49 3.16 0.38 4.66
C ILE A 49 2.96 -1.12 4.86
N GLU A 50 3.95 -1.92 4.49
CA GLU A 50 3.86 -3.37 4.60
C GLU A 50 3.75 -3.83 6.05
N ARG A 51 4.46 -3.19 6.99
CA ARG A 51 4.29 -3.46 8.42
C ARG A 51 2.87 -3.17 8.90
N SER A 52 2.28 -2.06 8.44
CA SER A 52 0.89 -1.71 8.77
C SER A 52 -0.10 -2.76 8.27
N VAL A 53 0.11 -3.29 7.07
CA VAL A 53 -0.74 -4.36 6.52
C VAL A 53 -0.68 -5.59 7.42
N LEU A 54 0.50 -6.03 7.81
CA LEU A 54 0.67 -7.20 8.68
C LEU A 54 0.04 -6.99 10.06
N MET A 55 0.17 -5.80 10.64
CA MET A 55 -0.47 -5.50 11.91
C MET A 55 -2.00 -5.61 11.83
N ARG A 56 -2.59 -5.18 10.72
CA ARG A 56 -4.03 -5.35 10.47
C ARG A 56 -4.45 -6.81 10.32
N MET A 57 -3.52 -7.67 9.94
CA MET A 57 -3.74 -9.12 9.85
C MET A 57 -3.57 -9.83 11.20
N GLY A 58 -3.31 -9.08 12.27
CA GLY A 58 -3.15 -9.62 13.60
C GLY A 58 -1.72 -10.03 13.97
N VAL A 59 -0.73 -9.62 13.16
CA VAL A 59 0.67 -9.96 13.43
C VAL A 59 1.27 -8.96 14.42
N PRO A 60 1.92 -9.43 15.50
CA PRO A 60 2.58 -8.53 16.46
C PRO A 60 3.67 -7.69 15.82
N SER A 61 3.85 -6.47 16.29
CA SER A 61 4.79 -5.50 15.73
C SER A 61 6.23 -6.03 15.54
N PRO A 62 6.85 -6.70 16.54
CA PRO A 62 8.21 -7.25 16.35
C PRO A 62 8.28 -8.26 15.20
N THR A 63 7.27 -9.10 15.07
CA THR A 63 7.17 -10.07 13.97
C THR A 63 7.01 -9.36 12.62
N CYS A 64 6.22 -8.29 12.57
CA CYS A 64 6.08 -7.46 11.36
C CYS A 64 7.44 -6.92 10.90
N VAL A 65 8.22 -6.37 11.81
CA VAL A 65 9.57 -5.84 11.49
C VAL A 65 10.46 -6.94 10.92
N ALA A 66 10.46 -8.11 11.53
CA ALA A 66 11.30 -9.23 11.08
C ALA A 66 10.88 -9.72 9.69
N VAL A 67 9.59 -9.95 9.46
CA VAL A 67 9.08 -10.45 8.18
C VAL A 67 9.30 -9.44 7.06
N VAL A 68 8.97 -8.18 7.29
CA VAL A 68 9.14 -7.12 6.28
C VAL A 68 10.62 -6.93 5.95
N GLY A 69 11.50 -6.97 6.95
CA GLY A 69 12.95 -6.89 6.75
C GLY A 69 13.47 -8.02 5.86
N GLU A 70 13.00 -9.23 6.07
CA GLU A 70 13.38 -10.37 5.22
C GLU A 70 12.80 -10.25 3.81
N CYS A 71 11.57 -9.80 3.67
CA CYS A 71 10.97 -9.53 2.35
C CYS A 71 11.81 -8.51 1.56
N GLU A 72 12.25 -7.45 2.24
CA GLU A 72 13.08 -6.41 1.62
C GLU A 72 14.42 -6.98 1.13
N LYS A 73 15.10 -7.73 1.98
CA LYS A 73 16.40 -8.37 1.63
C LYS A 73 16.28 -9.32 0.46
N ARG A 74 15.16 -10.01 0.32
CA ARG A 74 14.94 -11.02 -0.71
C ARG A 74 14.28 -10.49 -1.97
N GLY A 75 14.01 -9.17 -2.02
CA GLY A 75 13.36 -8.56 -3.18
C GLY A 75 11.89 -8.94 -3.34
N LEU A 76 11.23 -9.35 -2.26
CA LEU A 76 9.83 -9.80 -2.28
C LEU A 76 8.84 -8.72 -1.85
N LEU A 77 9.31 -7.55 -1.42
CA LEU A 77 8.46 -6.50 -0.88
C LEU A 77 7.41 -6.03 -1.90
N GLY A 78 7.76 -6.01 -3.18
CA GLY A 78 6.85 -5.63 -4.26
C GLY A 78 5.66 -6.56 -4.46
N HIS A 79 5.74 -7.80 -3.98
CA HIS A 79 4.62 -8.74 -3.98
C HIS A 79 3.65 -8.49 -2.83
N GLY A 80 4.06 -7.69 -1.85
CA GLY A 80 3.30 -7.39 -0.64
C GLY A 80 3.56 -8.37 0.49
N ALA A 81 3.92 -7.86 1.66
CA ALA A 81 4.22 -8.71 2.82
C ALA A 81 2.99 -9.50 3.27
N GLY A 82 1.79 -8.92 3.16
CA GLY A 82 0.55 -9.62 3.45
C GLY A 82 0.33 -10.81 2.54
N HIS A 83 0.63 -10.66 1.26
CA HIS A 83 0.51 -11.74 0.27
C HIS A 83 1.53 -12.86 0.55
N VAL A 84 2.75 -12.48 0.94
CA VAL A 84 3.80 -13.43 1.35
C VAL A 84 3.30 -14.29 2.52
N VAL A 85 2.78 -13.65 3.56
CA VAL A 85 2.26 -14.34 4.76
C VAL A 85 1.08 -15.22 4.40
N LEU A 86 0.13 -14.73 3.62
CA LEU A 86 -1.05 -15.51 3.20
C LEU A 86 -0.67 -16.74 2.38
N HIS A 87 0.31 -16.63 1.52
CA HIS A 87 0.78 -17.77 0.74
C HIS A 87 1.29 -18.90 1.64
N CYS A 88 2.09 -18.54 2.64
CA CYS A 88 2.59 -19.50 3.61
C CYS A 88 1.47 -20.03 4.50
N ALA A 89 0.57 -19.17 4.95
CA ALA A 89 -0.57 -19.58 5.79
C ALA A 89 -1.44 -20.61 5.06
N THR A 90 -1.69 -20.40 3.78
CA THR A 90 -2.45 -21.34 2.96
C THR A 90 -1.71 -22.66 2.79
N ALA A 91 -0.41 -22.60 2.47
CA ALA A 91 0.40 -23.79 2.26
C ALA A 91 0.55 -24.62 3.54
N TRP A 92 0.61 -23.98 4.70
CA TRP A 92 0.78 -24.63 6.00
C TRP A 92 -0.54 -24.88 6.74
N GLU A 93 -1.64 -24.47 6.16
CA GLU A 93 -2.97 -24.61 6.75
C GLU A 93 -3.04 -24.06 8.19
N CYS A 94 -2.49 -22.85 8.37
CA CYS A 94 -2.46 -22.18 9.67
C CYS A 94 -2.92 -20.73 9.57
N PRO A 95 -3.24 -20.07 10.70
CA PRO A 95 -3.60 -18.66 10.71
C PRO A 95 -2.41 -17.77 10.29
N ALA A 96 -2.73 -16.61 9.72
CA ALA A 96 -1.71 -15.65 9.26
C ALA A 96 -0.69 -15.26 10.36
N PRO A 97 -1.10 -14.98 11.62
CA PRO A 97 -0.11 -14.66 12.65
C PRO A 97 0.90 -15.78 12.92
N GLU A 98 0.46 -17.03 12.85
CA GLU A 98 1.36 -18.18 13.02
C GLU A 98 2.31 -18.32 11.84
N ALA A 99 1.82 -18.16 10.62
CA ALA A 99 2.66 -18.17 9.41
C ALA A 99 3.72 -17.07 9.49
N ALA A 100 3.35 -15.87 9.90
CA ALA A 100 4.27 -14.76 10.09
C ALA A 100 5.34 -15.07 11.13
N ARG A 101 4.95 -15.69 12.24
CA ARG A 101 5.89 -16.09 13.29
C ARG A 101 6.91 -17.10 12.75
N ARG A 102 6.48 -18.06 11.98
CA ARG A 102 7.36 -19.07 11.37
C ARG A 102 8.31 -18.43 10.36
N LEU A 103 7.82 -17.50 9.54
CA LEU A 103 8.66 -16.74 8.62
C LEU A 103 9.71 -15.92 9.38
N ALA A 104 9.32 -15.27 10.47
CA ALA A 104 10.24 -14.51 11.32
C ALA A 104 11.32 -15.40 11.94
N ALA A 105 11.02 -16.67 12.16
CA ALA A 105 11.97 -17.67 12.68
C ALA A 105 12.87 -18.26 11.57
N GLY A 106 12.70 -17.85 10.32
CA GLY A 106 13.50 -18.31 9.20
C GLY A 106 12.92 -19.44 8.37
N GLU A 107 11.69 -19.87 8.67
CA GLU A 107 11.03 -20.94 7.93
C GLU A 107 10.25 -20.39 6.72
N GLY A 108 10.15 -21.21 5.67
CA GLY A 108 9.23 -20.96 4.56
C GLY A 108 9.76 -20.10 3.44
N TRP A 109 10.93 -19.54 3.55
CA TRP A 109 11.50 -18.69 2.52
C TRP A 109 11.81 -19.45 1.23
N ASP A 110 12.16 -20.73 1.32
CA ASP A 110 12.36 -21.57 0.14
C ASP A 110 11.10 -21.69 -0.70
N LEU A 111 9.96 -21.84 -0.04
CA LEU A 111 8.65 -21.91 -0.69
C LEU A 111 8.33 -20.62 -1.46
N LEU A 112 8.71 -19.49 -0.91
CA LEU A 112 8.51 -18.18 -1.52
C LEU A 112 9.47 -17.93 -2.67
N GLU A 113 10.70 -18.35 -2.54
CA GLU A 113 11.70 -18.26 -3.60
C GLU A 113 11.33 -19.15 -4.78
N GLU A 114 10.79 -20.32 -4.52
CA GLU A 114 10.26 -21.21 -5.57
C GLU A 114 9.13 -20.53 -6.34
N LYS A 115 8.23 -19.85 -5.65
CA LYS A 115 7.11 -19.18 -6.29
C LYS A 115 7.52 -17.92 -7.07
N TRP A 116 8.39 -17.09 -6.52
CA TRP A 116 8.72 -15.77 -7.06
C TRP A 116 10.21 -15.53 -7.35
N GLY A 117 11.07 -16.41 -6.90
CA GLY A 117 12.51 -16.19 -6.94
C GLY A 117 13.14 -16.14 -8.33
N GLY A 118 12.49 -16.70 -9.33
CA GLY A 118 12.95 -16.65 -10.72
C GLY A 118 12.72 -15.32 -11.43
N ALA A 119 12.09 -14.34 -10.76
CA ALA A 119 11.67 -13.07 -11.33
C ALA A 119 12.68 -11.93 -11.13
N ARG A 120 13.93 -12.24 -10.86
CA ARG A 120 14.99 -11.25 -10.69
C ARG A 120 15.40 -10.62 -12.01
#